data_b43305ebaf4858628796fa85af31f0a7
#
_entry.id   b43305ebaf4858628796fa85af31f0a7
#
_cell.length_a   1.000
_cell.length_b   1.000
_cell.length_c   1.000
_cell.angle_alpha   90.00
_cell.angle_beta   90.00
_cell.angle_gamma   90.00
#
_symmetry.space_group_name_H-M   'P 1'
#
loop_
_entity.id
_entity.type
_entity.pdbx_description
1 polymer ?
#
loop_
_entity_poly.entity_id
_entity_poly.type
_entity_poly.pdbx_seq_one_letter_code
_entity_poly.pdbx_strand_id
1 'polypeptide(L)' 'MEKSIYKVKRIEGEYAYLASEADGEELFIAMALLPMGVDEGDRLEYDFPNFSLIE' A
#
# COMPACT_ATOMS: atom_id res chain seq x y z
N MET A 1 18.30 2.32 -5.84
CA MET A 1 17.17 2.75 -5.06
C MET A 1 16.36 1.56 -4.64
N GLU A 2 15.91 1.59 -3.40
CA GLU A 2 15.20 0.45 -2.86
C GLU A 2 13.71 0.62 -3.02
N LYS A 3 13.07 -0.46 -3.41
CA LYS A 3 11.63 -0.51 -3.48
C LYS A 3 11.11 -1.20 -2.25
N SER A 4 10.00 -0.73 -1.73
CA SER A 4 9.38 -1.31 -0.55
C SER A 4 8.09 -1.99 -0.96
N ILE A 5 7.79 -3.11 -0.30
CA ILE A 5 6.55 -3.83 -0.56
C ILE A 5 5.64 -3.64 0.64
N TYR A 6 4.41 -3.24 0.37
CA TYR A 6 3.39 -3.06 1.40
C TYR A 6 2.21 -3.95 1.10
N LYS A 7 1.58 -4.45 2.15
CA LYS A 7 0.35 -5.21 2.02
C LYS A 7 -0.79 -4.40 2.60
N VAL A 8 -1.91 -4.38 1.89
CA VAL A 8 -3.09 -3.66 2.36
C VAL A 8 -3.74 -4.48 3.45
N LYS A 9 -3.70 -3.98 4.68
CA LYS A 9 -4.27 -4.69 5.82
C LYS A 9 -5.78 -4.50 5.86
N ARG A 10 -6.22 -3.26 5.67
CA ARG A 10 -7.66 -2.99 5.61
C ARG A 10 -7.89 -1.63 5.00
N ILE A 11 -9.12 -1.44 4.56
CA ILE A 11 -9.56 -0.18 3.96
C ILE A 11 -10.75 0.31 4.78
N GLU A 12 -10.70 1.58 5.17
CA GLU A 12 -11.79 2.21 5.90
C GLU A 12 -12.15 3.52 5.24
N GLY A 13 -13.33 3.56 4.61
CA GLY A 13 -13.77 4.76 3.92
C GLY A 13 -12.79 5.13 2.82
N GLU A 14 -12.21 6.32 2.94
CA GLU A 14 -11.29 6.82 1.91
C GLU A 14 -9.82 6.60 2.28
N TYR A 15 -9.56 5.76 3.29
CA TYR A 15 -8.20 5.53 3.76
C TYR A 15 -7.88 4.06 3.80
N ALA A 16 -6.60 3.75 3.69
CA ALA A 16 -6.12 2.38 3.75
C ALA A 16 -5.00 2.27 4.78
N TYR A 17 -4.94 1.11 5.43
CA TYR A 17 -3.86 0.78 6.34
C TYR A 17 -2.97 -0.25 5.66
N LEU A 18 -1.71 0.11 5.48
CA LEU A 18 -0.73 -0.74 4.82
C LEU A 18 0.30 -1.20 5.83
N ALA A 19 0.88 -2.37 5.58
CA ALA A 19 1.97 -2.86 6.41
C ALA A 19 3.15 -3.19 5.53
N SER A 20 4.32 -2.68 5.91
CA SER A 20 5.55 -2.99 5.21
C SER A 20 5.91 -4.45 5.42
N GLU A 21 6.23 -5.16 4.34
CA GLU A 21 6.63 -6.56 4.45
C GLU A 21 8.06 -6.70 4.96
N ALA A 22 8.83 -5.63 4.92
CA ALA A 22 10.21 -5.68 5.38
C ALA A 22 10.31 -5.62 6.90
N ASP A 23 9.55 -4.72 7.52
CA ASP A 23 9.69 -4.50 8.97
C ASP A 23 8.34 -4.46 9.70
N GLY A 24 7.24 -4.65 8.99
CA GLY A 24 5.91 -4.66 9.61
C GLY A 24 5.39 -3.29 10.00
N GLU A 25 6.08 -2.24 9.63
CA GLU A 25 5.65 -0.88 9.96
C GLU A 25 4.36 -0.54 9.23
N GLU A 26 3.44 0.09 9.94
CA GLU A 26 2.15 0.45 9.36
C GLU A 26 2.17 1.84 8.78
N LEU A 27 1.48 1.99 7.66
CA LEU A 27 1.34 3.26 6.97
C LEU A 27 -0.14 3.52 6.75
N PHE A 28 -0.60 4.70 7.13
CA PHE A 28 -1.97 5.13 6.95
C PHE A 28 -2.00 6.13 5.80
N ILE A 29 -2.73 5.82 4.75
CA ILE A 29 -2.67 6.61 3.53
C ILE A 29 -4.05 6.74 2.89
N ALA A 30 -4.28 7.87 2.22
CA ALA A 30 -5.53 8.08 1.50
C ALA A 30 -5.59 7.18 0.26
N MET A 31 -6.76 6.60 0.03
CA MET A 31 -6.96 5.73 -1.13
C MET A 31 -6.69 6.45 -2.45
N ALA A 32 -6.90 7.76 -2.47
CA ALA A 32 -6.67 8.55 -3.68
C ALA A 32 -5.20 8.51 -4.14
N LEU A 33 -4.29 8.18 -3.24
CA LEU A 33 -2.87 8.10 -3.57
C LEU A 33 -2.46 6.70 -4.03
N LEU A 34 -3.37 5.76 -4.02
CA LEU A 34 -3.09 4.38 -4.39
C LEU A 34 -3.62 4.07 -5.79
N PRO A 35 -3.08 3.02 -6.43
CA PRO A 35 -3.57 2.63 -7.75
C PRO A 35 -5.03 2.26 -7.72
N MET A 36 -5.70 2.41 -8.85
CA MET A 36 -7.09 2.03 -8.97
C MET A 36 -7.23 0.52 -8.82
N GLY A 37 -8.30 0.10 -8.14
CA GLY A 37 -8.56 -1.32 -8.01
C GLY A 37 -7.91 -1.99 -6.81
N VAL A 38 -7.27 -1.22 -5.94
CA VAL A 38 -6.65 -1.76 -4.74
C VAL A 38 -7.73 -2.25 -3.78
N ASP A 39 -7.50 -3.42 -3.19
CA ASP A 39 -8.43 -4.01 -2.22
C ASP A 39 -7.62 -4.60 -1.06
N GLU A 40 -8.34 -4.98 -0.01
CA GLU A 40 -7.70 -5.59 1.15
C GLU A 40 -7.01 -6.89 0.75
N GLY A 41 -5.82 -7.07 1.28
CA GLY A 41 -5.00 -8.24 0.96
C GLY A 41 -4.08 -8.07 -0.22
N ASP A 42 -4.25 -7.00 -0.98
CA ASP A 42 -3.39 -6.75 -2.13
C ASP A 42 -2.01 -6.31 -1.68
N ARG A 43 -1.02 -6.53 -2.54
CA ARG A 43 0.35 -6.09 -2.30
C ARG A 43 0.68 -4.94 -3.23
N LEU A 44 1.42 -3.98 -2.69
CA LEU A 44 1.79 -2.78 -3.43
C LEU A 44 3.30 -2.62 -3.39
N GLU A 45 3.85 -2.16 -4.51
CA GLU A 45 5.26 -1.80 -4.58
C GLU A 45 5.35 -0.29 -4.47
N TYR A 46 6.15 0.19 -3.53
CA TYR A 46 6.36 1.61 -3.36
C TYR A 46 7.71 2.00 -3.93
N ASP A 47 7.67 2.84 -4.94
CA ASP A 47 8.87 3.39 -5.58
C ASP A 47 8.66 4.90 -5.60
N PHE A 48 9.14 5.55 -4.55
CA PHE A 48 8.83 6.95 -4.26
C PHE A 48 8.77 7.79 -5.53
N PRO A 49 7.72 8.58 -5.73
CA PRO A 49 6.56 8.76 -4.83
C PRO A 49 5.34 7.93 -5.24
N ASN A 50 5.51 6.87 -5.97
CA ASN A 50 4.42 6.12 -6.58
C ASN A 50 4.21 4.76 -5.94
N PHE A 51 2.93 4.36 -5.84
CA PHE A 51 2.56 3.00 -5.48
C PHE A 51 2.08 2.29 -6.73
N SER A 52 2.46 1.03 -6.86
CA SER A 52 2.03 0.19 -7.97
C SER A 52 1.43 -1.10 -7.43
N LEU A 53 0.36 -1.56 -8.06
CA LEU A 53 -0.30 -2.79 -7.65
C LEU A 53 0.49 -3.98 -8.19
N ILE A 54 0.78 -4.93 -7.31
CA ILE A 54 1.46 -6.17 -7.67
C ILE A 54 0.41 -7.26 -7.82
N GLU A 55 0.44 -7.93 -8.96
CA GLU A 55 -0.48 -9.04 -9.20
C GLU A 55 0.17 -10.37 -8.90
#